data_01d65f6a7f895255b453e0100d0963d0
#
_entry.id   01d65f6a7f895255b453e0100d0963d0
#
_cell.length_a   1.000
_cell.length_b   1.000
_cell.length_c   1.000
_cell.angle_alpha   90.00
_cell.angle_beta   90.00
_cell.angle_gamma   90.00
#
_symmetry.space_group_name_H-M   'P 1'
#
loop_
_entity.id
_entity.type
_entity.pdbx_description
1 polymer ?
#
loop_
_entity_poly.entity_id
_entity_poly.type
_entity_poly.pdbx_seq_one_letter_code
_entity_poly.pdbx_strand_id
1 'polypeptide(L)'
;MRHRLASALRSVGPLEWLALPLGIWLVLRYAWFMDDAFVFFRYADNLLFLGHGLVWNAGEYVEGFSSPLWMLILCAARTSGLDWWVITRLLGVASATGFWALLVRFDRRMTPRGAPRIGIPLVYTFLAYGPLCYFTSGLETPLVQVAAVVYALHALNPASLPLQLFIGVTPLLRHELALTWLAALVWSWARTRRFPRALLASAIVVPGGWLVFRVWYYADLLPNTFYLKDTVDLVQGWIYVLDTATTYALAPFLLVHAALLVWLWRRSARSTDERDALQLGPRLWMVALALLITAYVVKIGGDPRHYRYLAFPFVLVACACGGLAEHALLALDVRLRRPVALTAGALLAAFVVTRYPRQLDAHPYWGTEHHTMVRKINDASPHRNLEILAQPRWGPGVNVEFRPQYAAYRREHRDPPYRSVAVHSFCVKMFRHFDTRWVQSLGLTEAVLARTHMAADRPAHKLGLVPMAEDIRAIVERAGNRPAPGMYRAAVENGTAPAWVRDNLESLEVIEQKQFNRHRWLENLRLAFTFPARIEPGPSAARPVRQEPTLDGG
;
A
#
# COMPACT_ATOMS: atom_id res chain seq x y z
N MET A 1 -29.48 -20.13 -4.88
CA MET A 1 -28.63 -19.06 -4.29
C MET A 1 -29.13 -18.61 -2.92
N ARG A 2 -30.42 -18.24 -2.74
CA ARG A 2 -31.00 -17.77 -1.46
C ARG A 2 -30.80 -18.74 -0.27
N HIS A 3 -31.02 -20.05 -0.45
CA HIS A 3 -30.84 -21.07 0.62
C HIS A 3 -29.37 -21.20 1.08
N ARG A 4 -28.42 -21.10 0.16
CA ARG A 4 -26.97 -21.12 0.50
C ARG A 4 -26.53 -19.85 1.25
N LEU A 5 -27.08 -18.70 0.89
CA LEU A 5 -26.85 -17.44 1.59
C LEU A 5 -27.42 -17.46 3.02
N ALA A 6 -28.68 -17.91 3.17
CA ALA A 6 -29.33 -18.01 4.48
C ALA A 6 -28.65 -19.01 5.42
N SER A 7 -28.14 -20.15 4.91
CA SER A 7 -27.37 -21.09 5.72
C SER A 7 -25.98 -20.51 6.08
N ALA A 8 -25.38 -19.75 5.18
CA ALA A 8 -24.12 -19.06 5.43
C ALA A 8 -24.25 -18.00 6.52
N LEU A 9 -25.33 -17.21 6.51
CA LEU A 9 -25.59 -16.18 7.51
C LEU A 9 -25.90 -16.79 8.89
N ARG A 10 -26.71 -17.87 8.96
CA ARG A 10 -27.03 -18.55 10.23
C ARG A 10 -25.81 -19.17 10.94
N SER A 11 -24.71 -19.34 10.24
CA SER A 11 -23.49 -19.92 10.78
C SER A 11 -22.45 -18.89 11.24
N VAL A 12 -22.76 -17.59 11.22
CA VAL A 12 -21.92 -16.51 11.76
C VAL A 12 -22.08 -16.47 13.29
N GLY A 13 -20.96 -16.41 14.01
CA GLY A 13 -20.97 -16.31 15.47
C GLY A 13 -21.44 -14.93 15.96
N PRO A 14 -21.92 -14.83 17.21
CA PRO A 14 -22.40 -13.56 17.75
C PRO A 14 -21.33 -12.45 17.73
N LEU A 15 -20.08 -12.77 18.10
CA LEU A 15 -18.97 -11.81 18.08
C LEU A 15 -18.61 -11.39 16.65
N GLU A 16 -18.66 -12.32 15.70
CA GLU A 16 -18.43 -12.03 14.28
C GLU A 16 -19.51 -11.06 13.75
N TRP A 17 -20.78 -11.25 14.15
CA TRP A 17 -21.88 -10.35 13.79
C TRP A 17 -21.72 -8.95 14.38
N LEU A 18 -21.32 -8.85 15.66
CA LEU A 18 -21.09 -7.56 16.31
C LEU A 18 -19.89 -6.82 15.75
N ALA A 19 -18.87 -7.55 15.32
CA ALA A 19 -17.65 -6.95 14.74
C ALA A 19 -17.93 -6.17 13.46
N LEU A 20 -18.90 -6.59 12.63
CA LEU A 20 -19.18 -5.91 11.36
C LEU A 20 -19.68 -4.47 11.55
N PRO A 21 -20.81 -4.21 12.25
CA PRO A 21 -21.30 -2.84 12.43
C PRO A 21 -20.33 -1.98 13.23
N LEU A 22 -19.67 -2.54 14.25
CA LEU A 22 -18.65 -1.84 15.01
C LEU A 22 -17.46 -1.47 14.11
N GLY A 23 -16.94 -2.41 13.32
CA GLY A 23 -15.84 -2.16 12.40
C GLY A 23 -16.20 -1.12 11.33
N ILE A 24 -17.39 -1.20 10.73
CA ILE A 24 -17.84 -0.20 9.74
C ILE A 24 -17.96 1.19 10.39
N TRP A 25 -18.54 1.26 11.60
CA TRP A 25 -18.61 2.52 12.33
C TRP A 25 -17.22 3.11 12.60
N LEU A 26 -16.27 2.30 13.06
CA LEU A 26 -14.89 2.72 13.30
C LEU A 26 -14.19 3.16 12.00
N VAL A 27 -14.35 2.42 10.89
CA VAL A 27 -13.82 2.77 9.57
C VAL A 27 -14.30 4.16 9.14
N LEU A 28 -15.60 4.45 9.33
CA LEU A 28 -16.15 5.75 8.97
C LEU A 28 -15.77 6.85 9.98
N ARG A 29 -15.66 6.51 11.27
CA ARG A 29 -15.26 7.43 12.34
C ARG A 29 -13.83 7.93 12.17
N TYR A 30 -12.92 7.06 11.71
CA TYR A 30 -11.51 7.37 11.45
C TYR A 30 -11.21 7.57 9.97
N ALA A 31 -12.20 7.97 9.19
CA ALA A 31 -12.05 8.19 7.77
C ALA A 31 -11.17 9.42 7.47
N TRP A 32 -10.21 9.27 6.54
CA TRP A 32 -9.23 10.29 6.18
C TRP A 32 -8.69 10.06 4.78
N PHE A 33 -7.90 11.01 4.27
CA PHE A 33 -7.06 10.81 3.09
C PHE A 33 -5.59 10.77 3.48
N MET A 34 -4.86 9.85 2.90
CA MET A 34 -3.41 9.89 2.90
C MET A 34 -2.92 10.82 1.78
N ASP A 35 -1.81 11.52 2.00
CA ASP A 35 -1.24 12.44 1.00
C ASP A 35 -0.96 11.73 -0.34
N ASP A 36 -0.39 10.52 -0.32
CA ASP A 36 -0.13 9.73 -1.52
C ASP A 36 -1.42 9.37 -2.32
N ALA A 37 -2.61 9.45 -1.71
CA ALA A 37 -3.87 9.20 -2.41
C ALA A 37 -4.13 10.25 -3.50
N PHE A 38 -3.67 11.48 -3.27
CA PHE A 38 -3.82 12.57 -4.24
C PHE A 38 -2.99 12.37 -5.50
N VAL A 39 -1.97 11.50 -5.47
CA VAL A 39 -1.30 11.02 -6.68
C VAL A 39 -2.30 10.29 -7.55
N PHE A 40 -2.99 9.29 -7.01
CA PHE A 40 -4.00 8.52 -7.74
C PHE A 40 -5.14 9.41 -8.25
N PHE A 41 -5.62 10.33 -7.42
CA PHE A 41 -6.72 11.23 -7.78
C PHE A 41 -6.34 12.14 -8.95
N ARG A 42 -5.13 12.70 -8.95
CA ARG A 42 -4.67 13.56 -10.05
C ARG A 42 -4.50 12.78 -11.36
N TYR A 43 -3.93 11.57 -11.31
CA TYR A 43 -3.83 10.72 -12.50
C TYR A 43 -5.21 10.39 -13.08
N ALA A 44 -6.17 10.04 -12.22
CA ALA A 44 -7.53 9.72 -12.64
C ALA A 44 -8.27 10.93 -13.21
N ASP A 45 -8.19 12.09 -12.55
CA ASP A 45 -8.83 13.33 -13.03
C ASP A 45 -8.17 13.84 -14.32
N ASN A 46 -6.84 13.71 -14.47
CA ASN A 46 -6.14 14.02 -15.73
C ASN A 46 -6.62 13.13 -16.87
N LEU A 47 -6.82 11.83 -16.63
CA LEU A 47 -7.32 10.90 -17.62
C LEU A 47 -8.78 11.19 -17.99
N LEU A 48 -9.65 11.33 -16.98
CA LEU A 48 -11.11 11.32 -17.20
C LEU A 48 -11.67 12.69 -17.54
N PHE A 49 -11.12 13.77 -17.00
CA PHE A 49 -11.72 15.11 -17.08
C PHE A 49 -10.84 16.13 -17.81
N LEU A 50 -9.52 16.07 -17.67
CA LEU A 50 -8.62 17.04 -18.31
C LEU A 50 -8.16 16.60 -19.69
N GLY A 51 -8.23 15.30 -20.01
CA GLY A 51 -7.80 14.78 -21.32
C GLY A 51 -6.28 14.71 -21.49
N HIS A 52 -5.52 14.81 -20.39
CA HIS A 52 -4.06 14.75 -20.41
C HIS A 52 -3.53 13.31 -20.49
N GLY A 53 -4.41 12.31 -20.31
CA GLY A 53 -4.02 10.91 -20.20
C GLY A 53 -3.71 10.48 -18.77
N LEU A 54 -3.19 9.27 -18.61
CA LEU A 54 -2.86 8.70 -17.30
C LEU A 54 -1.46 9.19 -16.86
N VAL A 55 -1.35 10.47 -16.56
CA VAL A 55 -0.10 11.18 -16.26
C VAL A 55 -0.27 12.12 -15.08
N TRP A 56 0.85 12.45 -14.43
CA TRP A 56 0.88 13.47 -13.36
C TRP A 56 0.86 14.89 -13.94
N ASN A 57 1.78 15.16 -14.84
CA ASN A 57 1.86 16.40 -15.62
C ASN A 57 1.51 16.09 -17.08
N ALA A 58 0.78 16.98 -17.73
CA ALA A 58 0.41 16.83 -19.12
C ALA A 58 1.66 16.72 -20.04
N GLY A 59 1.67 15.72 -20.92
CA GLY A 59 2.77 15.47 -21.84
C GLY A 59 3.98 14.75 -21.23
N GLU A 60 3.97 14.43 -19.94
CA GLU A 60 5.05 13.73 -19.25
C GLU A 60 4.60 12.33 -18.83
N TYR A 61 5.06 11.31 -19.53
CA TYR A 61 4.62 9.92 -19.35
C TYR A 61 5.47 9.21 -18.28
N VAL A 62 5.14 9.44 -17.03
CA VAL A 62 5.80 8.84 -15.86
C VAL A 62 4.78 8.09 -15.02
N GLU A 63 5.01 6.81 -14.69
CA GLU A 63 4.15 6.03 -13.79
C GLU A 63 4.52 6.29 -12.34
N GLY A 64 3.90 7.30 -11.72
CA GLY A 64 4.17 7.75 -10.34
C GLY A 64 3.43 6.96 -9.25
N PHE A 65 2.74 5.87 -9.59
CA PHE A 65 2.01 5.03 -8.66
C PHE A 65 2.49 3.57 -8.71
N SER A 66 2.37 2.86 -7.58
CA SER A 66 2.85 1.48 -7.42
C SER A 66 1.75 0.42 -7.48
N SER A 67 0.48 0.84 -7.58
CA SER A 67 -0.69 -0.05 -7.55
C SER A 67 -1.59 0.18 -8.78
N PRO A 68 -1.25 -0.40 -9.93
CA PRO A 68 -2.08 -0.28 -11.14
C PRO A 68 -3.52 -0.75 -10.96
N LEU A 69 -3.73 -1.86 -10.26
CA LEU A 69 -5.09 -2.37 -10.04
C LEU A 69 -5.94 -1.38 -9.24
N TRP A 70 -5.36 -0.75 -8.21
CA TRP A 70 -6.05 0.28 -7.44
C TRP A 70 -6.34 1.51 -8.30
N MET A 71 -5.39 1.93 -9.13
CA MET A 71 -5.58 3.03 -10.09
C MET A 71 -6.77 2.76 -11.02
N LEU A 72 -6.86 1.57 -11.59
CA LEU A 72 -7.98 1.19 -12.46
C LEU A 72 -9.32 1.18 -11.72
N ILE A 73 -9.36 0.69 -10.47
CA ILE A 73 -10.57 0.71 -9.63
C ILE A 73 -10.99 2.15 -9.34
N LEU A 74 -10.05 3.02 -8.99
CA LEU A 74 -10.35 4.44 -8.74
C LEU A 74 -10.84 5.15 -10.01
N CYS A 75 -10.21 4.93 -11.17
CA CYS A 75 -10.69 5.46 -12.44
C CYS A 75 -12.13 4.98 -12.73
N ALA A 76 -12.39 3.68 -12.59
CA ALA A 76 -13.72 3.14 -12.81
C ALA A 76 -14.76 3.72 -11.82
N ALA A 77 -14.41 3.84 -10.54
CA ALA A 77 -15.30 4.45 -9.55
C ALA A 77 -15.57 5.94 -9.84
N ARG A 78 -14.55 6.68 -10.32
CA ARG A 78 -14.66 8.10 -10.63
C ARG A 78 -15.57 8.41 -11.82
N THR A 79 -15.76 7.47 -12.74
CA THR A 79 -16.74 7.63 -13.85
C THR A 79 -18.17 7.75 -13.35
N SER A 80 -18.47 7.32 -12.10
CA SER A 80 -19.80 7.52 -11.47
C SER A 80 -20.18 8.98 -11.27
N GLY A 81 -19.21 9.90 -11.37
CA GLY A 81 -19.43 11.32 -11.08
C GLY A 81 -19.44 11.66 -9.59
N LEU A 82 -19.22 10.71 -8.69
CA LEU A 82 -19.10 10.98 -7.25
C LEU A 82 -17.75 11.68 -6.94
N ASP A 83 -17.72 12.44 -5.85
CA ASP A 83 -16.48 13.03 -5.36
C ASP A 83 -15.55 11.99 -4.70
N TRP A 84 -14.27 12.34 -4.55
CA TRP A 84 -13.27 11.43 -4.00
C TRP A 84 -13.55 11.04 -2.55
N TRP A 85 -14.21 11.94 -1.78
CA TRP A 85 -14.57 11.64 -0.40
C TRP A 85 -15.61 10.52 -0.31
N VAL A 86 -16.62 10.54 -1.17
CA VAL A 86 -17.65 9.50 -1.23
C VAL A 86 -17.07 8.20 -1.81
N ILE A 87 -16.32 8.28 -2.92
CA ILE A 87 -15.73 7.10 -3.57
C ILE A 87 -14.87 6.30 -2.59
N THR A 88 -13.95 6.94 -1.89
CA THR A 88 -13.02 6.23 -0.99
C THR A 88 -13.74 5.61 0.20
N ARG A 89 -14.83 6.18 0.67
CA ARG A 89 -15.65 5.59 1.74
C ARG A 89 -16.46 4.41 1.26
N LEU A 90 -17.07 4.52 0.10
CA LEU A 90 -17.79 3.39 -0.49
C LEU A 90 -16.86 2.20 -0.75
N LEU A 91 -15.69 2.45 -1.35
CA LEU A 91 -14.68 1.42 -1.58
C LEU A 91 -14.12 0.89 -0.25
N GLY A 92 -13.92 1.77 0.74
CA GLY A 92 -13.47 1.40 2.08
C GLY A 92 -14.47 0.50 2.80
N VAL A 93 -15.75 0.86 2.83
CA VAL A 93 -16.82 0.04 3.43
C VAL A 93 -16.98 -1.28 2.69
N ALA A 94 -16.94 -1.26 1.35
CA ALA A 94 -17.02 -2.49 0.54
C ALA A 94 -15.83 -3.42 0.84
N SER A 95 -14.60 -2.88 0.90
CA SER A 95 -13.40 -3.64 1.22
C SER A 95 -13.42 -4.18 2.65
N ALA A 96 -13.87 -3.38 3.63
CA ALA A 96 -14.02 -3.79 5.02
C ALA A 96 -15.05 -4.92 5.17
N THR A 97 -16.18 -4.81 4.48
CA THR A 97 -17.22 -5.86 4.46
C THR A 97 -16.69 -7.13 3.81
N GLY A 98 -15.97 -7.02 2.69
CA GLY A 98 -15.34 -8.15 2.02
C GLY A 98 -14.27 -8.81 2.89
N PHE A 99 -13.43 -8.02 3.56
CA PHE A 99 -12.42 -8.49 4.50
C PHE A 99 -13.05 -9.26 5.66
N TRP A 100 -14.08 -8.68 6.29
CA TRP A 100 -14.87 -9.36 7.33
C TRP A 100 -15.45 -10.70 6.84
N ALA A 101 -16.11 -10.72 5.68
CA ALA A 101 -16.74 -11.92 5.15
C ALA A 101 -15.72 -13.05 4.87
N LEU A 102 -14.54 -12.67 4.35
CA LEU A 102 -13.46 -13.62 4.08
C LEU A 102 -12.84 -14.15 5.38
N LEU A 103 -12.66 -13.30 6.40
CA LEU A 103 -12.16 -13.73 7.72
C LEU A 103 -13.16 -14.67 8.41
N VAL A 104 -14.46 -14.38 8.38
CA VAL A 104 -15.50 -15.30 8.87
C VAL A 104 -15.47 -16.63 8.12
N ARG A 105 -15.28 -16.60 6.80
CA ARG A 105 -15.13 -17.82 6.00
C ARG A 105 -13.87 -18.60 6.35
N PHE A 106 -12.76 -17.90 6.59
CA PHE A 106 -11.49 -18.48 7.00
C PHE A 106 -11.62 -19.13 8.40
N ASP A 107 -12.15 -18.37 9.37
CA ASP A 107 -12.33 -18.84 10.74
C ASP A 107 -13.17 -20.12 10.83
N ARG A 108 -14.25 -20.20 10.04
CA ARG A 108 -15.07 -21.43 9.92
C ARG A 108 -14.29 -22.65 9.47
N ARG A 109 -13.23 -22.49 8.71
CA ARG A 109 -12.40 -23.60 8.22
C ARG A 109 -11.33 -23.99 9.21
N MET A 110 -10.93 -23.05 10.06
CA MET A 110 -9.91 -23.27 11.07
C MET A 110 -10.50 -23.74 12.41
N THR A 111 -11.75 -23.39 12.70
CA THR A 111 -12.46 -23.82 13.91
C THR A 111 -12.91 -25.28 13.81
N PRO A 112 -12.58 -26.14 14.76
CA PRO A 112 -13.00 -27.54 14.79
C PRO A 112 -14.50 -27.67 15.01
N ARG A 113 -15.08 -28.77 14.52
CA ARG A 113 -16.50 -29.05 14.73
C ARG A 113 -16.81 -29.17 16.23
N GLY A 114 -17.89 -28.52 16.67
CA GLY A 114 -18.33 -28.55 18.07
C GLY A 114 -17.63 -27.53 18.99
N ALA A 115 -16.64 -26.77 18.51
CA ALA A 115 -16.10 -25.64 19.22
C ALA A 115 -16.89 -24.34 18.90
N PRO A 116 -17.14 -23.48 19.88
CA PRO A 116 -17.64 -22.14 19.64
C PRO A 116 -16.53 -21.28 19.04
N ARG A 117 -16.90 -20.35 18.16
CA ARG A 117 -15.93 -19.47 17.49
C ARG A 117 -15.64 -18.24 18.34
N ILE A 118 -14.36 -17.91 18.47
CA ILE A 118 -13.87 -16.67 19.08
C ILE A 118 -13.63 -15.63 17.98
N GLY A 119 -13.17 -16.06 16.80
CA GLY A 119 -12.87 -15.18 15.67
C GLY A 119 -11.58 -14.39 15.89
N ILE A 120 -10.53 -15.01 16.41
CA ILE A 120 -9.26 -14.36 16.75
C ILE A 120 -8.69 -13.53 15.58
N PRO A 121 -8.56 -14.07 14.35
CA PRO A 121 -8.07 -13.27 13.23
C PRO A 121 -8.95 -12.05 12.96
N LEU A 122 -10.26 -12.20 13.04
CA LEU A 122 -11.21 -11.12 12.82
C LEU A 122 -11.06 -10.02 13.89
N VAL A 123 -11.12 -10.39 15.17
CA VAL A 123 -11.05 -9.42 16.27
C VAL A 123 -9.70 -8.70 16.28
N TYR A 124 -8.61 -9.46 16.13
CA TYR A 124 -7.26 -8.92 16.22
C TYR A 124 -6.87 -8.03 15.03
N THR A 125 -7.40 -8.28 13.83
CA THR A 125 -7.07 -7.51 12.64
C THR A 125 -8.12 -6.48 12.28
N PHE A 126 -9.42 -6.84 12.31
CA PHE A 126 -10.50 -5.96 11.83
C PHE A 126 -10.83 -4.84 12.83
N LEU A 127 -10.61 -5.06 14.14
CA LEU A 127 -10.84 -4.03 15.16
C LEU A 127 -9.57 -3.28 15.56
N ALA A 128 -8.39 -3.67 15.08
CA ALA A 128 -7.15 -2.95 15.36
C ALA A 128 -7.09 -1.63 14.60
N TYR A 129 -6.58 -0.58 15.23
CA TYR A 129 -6.59 0.77 14.70
C TYR A 129 -5.85 0.90 13.36
N GLY A 130 -4.60 0.41 13.26
CA GLY A 130 -3.82 0.51 12.01
C GLY A 130 -4.48 -0.17 10.81
N PRO A 131 -4.85 -1.48 10.89
CA PRO A 131 -5.63 -2.12 9.84
C PRO A 131 -6.88 -1.34 9.45
N LEU A 132 -7.60 -0.85 10.45
CA LEU A 132 -8.92 -0.24 10.29
C LEU A 132 -8.86 1.14 9.64
N CYS A 133 -7.92 2.01 10.05
CA CYS A 133 -7.86 3.38 9.54
C CYS A 133 -7.49 3.45 8.04
N TYR A 134 -6.76 2.44 7.52
CA TYR A 134 -6.41 2.40 6.10
C TYR A 134 -7.57 2.11 5.15
N PHE A 135 -8.72 1.60 5.62
CA PHE A 135 -9.84 1.31 4.72
C PHE A 135 -10.34 2.52 3.93
N THR A 136 -10.22 3.71 4.48
CA THR A 136 -10.68 4.95 3.83
C THR A 136 -9.54 5.89 3.40
N SER A 137 -8.29 5.48 3.55
CA SER A 137 -7.10 6.31 3.26
C SER A 137 -6.94 6.76 1.80
N GLY A 138 -7.71 6.19 0.88
CA GLY A 138 -7.58 6.41 -0.56
C GLY A 138 -6.49 5.57 -1.23
N LEU A 139 -5.83 4.67 -0.48
CA LEU A 139 -4.77 3.79 -0.97
C LEU A 139 -5.22 2.34 -1.14
N GLU A 140 -4.35 1.52 -1.73
CA GLU A 140 -4.54 0.10 -2.02
C GLU A 140 -4.53 -0.82 -0.79
N THR A 141 -4.10 -0.32 0.37
CA THR A 141 -3.92 -1.11 1.61
C THR A 141 -5.12 -1.98 1.98
N PRO A 142 -6.39 -1.53 1.83
CA PRO A 142 -7.56 -2.39 2.06
C PRO A 142 -7.56 -3.67 1.22
N LEU A 143 -7.22 -3.55 -0.05
CA LEU A 143 -7.16 -4.72 -0.94
C LEU A 143 -5.96 -5.61 -0.65
N VAL A 144 -4.87 -5.06 -0.14
CA VAL A 144 -3.71 -5.83 0.35
C VAL A 144 -4.10 -6.68 1.57
N GLN A 145 -4.90 -6.15 2.49
CA GLN A 145 -5.44 -6.91 3.62
C GLN A 145 -6.39 -8.01 3.15
N VAL A 146 -7.29 -7.70 2.21
CA VAL A 146 -8.16 -8.71 1.56
C VAL A 146 -7.33 -9.80 0.89
N ALA A 147 -6.27 -9.42 0.16
CA ALA A 147 -5.36 -10.37 -0.48
C ALA A 147 -4.73 -11.32 0.55
N ALA A 148 -4.28 -10.84 1.70
CA ALA A 148 -3.71 -11.69 2.75
C ALA A 148 -4.68 -12.79 3.20
N VAL A 149 -5.98 -12.47 3.38
CA VAL A 149 -6.99 -13.47 3.73
C VAL A 149 -7.24 -14.44 2.56
N VAL A 150 -7.20 -13.96 1.31
CA VAL A 150 -7.30 -14.82 0.13
C VAL A 150 -6.14 -15.82 0.07
N TYR A 151 -4.90 -15.38 0.36
CA TYR A 151 -3.74 -16.26 0.48
C TYR A 151 -3.89 -17.27 1.64
N ALA A 152 -4.44 -16.86 2.78
CA ALA A 152 -4.74 -17.75 3.89
C ALA A 152 -5.80 -18.81 3.50
N LEU A 153 -6.86 -18.44 2.81
CA LEU A 153 -7.86 -19.35 2.28
C LEU A 153 -7.29 -20.29 1.20
N HIS A 154 -6.37 -19.79 0.39
CA HIS A 154 -5.67 -20.58 -0.62
C HIS A 154 -4.72 -21.61 0.01
N ALA A 155 -4.08 -21.26 1.14
CA ALA A 155 -3.29 -22.23 1.91
C ALA A 155 -4.11 -23.47 2.28
N LEU A 156 -5.40 -23.29 2.59
CA LEU A 156 -6.33 -24.35 2.95
C LEU A 156 -6.92 -25.08 1.73
N ASN A 157 -7.08 -24.39 0.61
CA ASN A 157 -7.66 -24.94 -0.61
C ASN A 157 -6.96 -24.40 -1.88
N PRO A 158 -5.75 -24.90 -2.17
CA PRO A 158 -4.94 -24.42 -3.28
C PRO A 158 -5.53 -24.74 -4.67
N ALA A 159 -6.49 -25.65 -4.77
CA ALA A 159 -7.17 -25.99 -6.02
C ALA A 159 -8.33 -25.02 -6.36
N SER A 160 -8.68 -24.09 -5.49
CA SER A 160 -9.82 -23.18 -5.69
C SER A 160 -9.56 -22.20 -6.83
N LEU A 161 -10.31 -22.34 -7.93
CA LEU A 161 -10.19 -21.46 -9.11
C LEU A 161 -10.36 -19.97 -8.78
N PRO A 162 -11.39 -19.51 -8.03
CA PRO A 162 -11.53 -18.10 -7.70
C PRO A 162 -10.35 -17.52 -6.91
N LEU A 163 -9.77 -18.32 -5.98
CA LEU A 163 -8.60 -17.90 -5.21
C LEU A 163 -7.36 -17.78 -6.10
N GLN A 164 -7.14 -18.75 -7.00
CA GLN A 164 -6.03 -18.73 -7.95
C GLN A 164 -6.11 -17.52 -8.89
N LEU A 165 -7.29 -17.24 -9.45
CA LEU A 165 -7.50 -16.10 -10.34
C LEU A 165 -7.21 -14.77 -9.62
N PHE A 166 -7.69 -14.62 -8.38
CA PHE A 166 -7.42 -13.40 -7.60
C PHE A 166 -5.93 -13.25 -7.26
N ILE A 167 -5.28 -14.34 -6.80
CA ILE A 167 -3.85 -14.32 -6.46
C ILE A 167 -2.99 -13.94 -7.67
N GLY A 168 -3.33 -14.43 -8.87
CA GLY A 168 -2.62 -14.08 -10.10
C GLY A 168 -2.63 -12.59 -10.43
N VAL A 169 -3.58 -11.83 -9.91
CA VAL A 169 -3.70 -10.38 -10.15
C VAL A 169 -2.99 -9.54 -9.06
N THR A 170 -2.66 -10.14 -7.92
CA THR A 170 -2.09 -9.41 -6.77
C THR A 170 -0.78 -8.66 -7.03
N PRO A 171 0.11 -9.05 -7.98
CA PRO A 171 1.27 -8.23 -8.33
C PRO A 171 0.93 -6.81 -8.80
N LEU A 172 -0.31 -6.56 -9.29
CA LEU A 172 -0.79 -5.23 -9.62
C LEU A 172 -1.34 -4.44 -8.42
N LEU A 173 -1.55 -5.08 -7.27
CA LEU A 173 -1.82 -4.37 -6.02
C LEU A 173 -0.55 -3.79 -5.43
N ARG A 174 0.51 -4.62 -5.40
CA ARG A 174 1.84 -4.21 -4.96
C ARG A 174 2.87 -5.14 -5.59
N HIS A 175 3.94 -4.59 -6.11
CA HIS A 175 4.94 -5.35 -6.85
C HIS A 175 5.63 -6.45 -6.03
N GLU A 176 5.83 -6.24 -4.71
CA GLU A 176 6.39 -7.26 -3.83
C GLU A 176 5.49 -8.50 -3.68
N LEU A 177 4.18 -8.39 -3.95
CA LEU A 177 3.29 -9.55 -3.97
C LEU A 177 3.55 -10.50 -5.15
N ALA A 178 4.39 -10.11 -6.11
CA ALA A 178 4.91 -11.04 -7.10
C ALA A 178 5.71 -12.20 -6.46
N LEU A 179 6.42 -11.93 -5.35
CA LEU A 179 7.14 -12.96 -4.60
C LEU A 179 6.16 -13.98 -3.98
N THR A 180 5.08 -13.50 -3.40
CA THR A 180 4.05 -14.38 -2.80
C THR A 180 3.26 -15.12 -3.87
N TRP A 181 3.03 -14.53 -5.04
CA TRP A 181 2.43 -15.20 -6.19
C TRP A 181 3.29 -16.37 -6.67
N LEU A 182 4.61 -16.17 -6.85
CA LEU A 182 5.54 -17.25 -7.20
C LEU A 182 5.50 -18.37 -6.15
N ALA A 183 5.53 -18.01 -4.88
CA ALA A 183 5.41 -18.96 -3.79
C ALA A 183 4.07 -19.74 -3.87
N ALA A 184 2.94 -19.07 -4.18
CA ALA A 184 1.65 -19.71 -4.33
C ALA A 184 1.58 -20.68 -5.52
N LEU A 185 2.32 -20.44 -6.62
CA LEU A 185 2.50 -21.42 -7.70
C LEU A 185 3.13 -22.71 -7.18
N VAL A 186 4.24 -22.58 -6.45
CA VAL A 186 4.96 -23.73 -5.87
C VAL A 186 4.07 -24.48 -4.87
N TRP A 187 3.40 -23.76 -3.98
CA TRP A 187 2.48 -24.36 -2.99
C TRP A 187 1.34 -25.13 -3.65
N SER A 188 0.68 -24.51 -4.62
CA SER A 188 -0.43 -25.14 -5.34
C SER A 188 0.01 -26.42 -6.03
N TRP A 189 1.15 -26.38 -6.72
CA TRP A 189 1.71 -27.56 -7.39
C TRP A 189 2.10 -28.66 -6.40
N ALA A 190 2.81 -28.31 -5.34
CA ALA A 190 3.24 -29.25 -4.32
C ALA A 190 2.05 -29.96 -3.63
N ARG A 191 0.97 -29.21 -3.33
CA ARG A 191 -0.19 -29.73 -2.61
C ARG A 191 -1.18 -30.47 -3.47
N THR A 192 -1.37 -30.06 -4.73
CA THR A 192 -2.36 -30.66 -5.63
C THR A 192 -1.77 -31.69 -6.59
N ARG A 193 -0.43 -31.71 -6.74
CA ARG A 193 0.30 -32.46 -7.76
C ARG A 193 -0.16 -32.13 -9.20
N ARG A 194 -0.88 -31.03 -9.37
CA ARG A 194 -1.34 -30.51 -10.66
C ARG A 194 -0.82 -29.10 -10.84
N PHE A 195 -0.34 -28.80 -12.05
CA PHE A 195 0.16 -27.45 -12.35
C PHE A 195 -1.00 -26.43 -12.30
N PRO A 196 -0.87 -25.32 -11.54
CA PRO A 196 -1.97 -24.37 -11.32
C PRO A 196 -2.12 -23.39 -12.51
N ARG A 197 -2.63 -23.91 -13.63
CA ARG A 197 -2.74 -23.16 -14.90
C ARG A 197 -3.54 -21.85 -14.75
N ALA A 198 -4.58 -21.83 -13.94
CA ALA A 198 -5.41 -20.64 -13.73
C ALA A 198 -4.64 -19.53 -13.02
N LEU A 199 -3.81 -19.88 -12.04
CA LEU A 199 -2.95 -18.95 -11.32
C LEU A 199 -1.90 -18.31 -12.25
N LEU A 200 -1.28 -19.11 -13.14
CA LEU A 200 -0.33 -18.62 -14.12
C LEU A 200 -1.03 -17.78 -15.19
N ALA A 201 -2.14 -18.28 -15.75
CA ALA A 201 -2.85 -17.58 -16.82
C ALA A 201 -3.36 -16.21 -16.38
N SER A 202 -3.90 -16.07 -15.16
CA SER A 202 -4.35 -14.78 -14.64
C SER A 202 -3.19 -13.79 -14.47
N ALA A 203 -1.99 -14.25 -14.08
CA ALA A 203 -0.82 -13.39 -13.96
C ALA A 203 -0.25 -12.98 -15.34
N ILE A 204 -0.25 -13.88 -16.31
CA ILE A 204 0.17 -13.55 -17.69
C ILE A 204 -0.79 -12.55 -18.32
N VAL A 205 -2.11 -12.77 -18.19
CA VAL A 205 -3.11 -11.92 -18.85
C VAL A 205 -3.19 -10.55 -18.19
N VAL A 206 -3.28 -10.45 -16.87
CA VAL A 206 -3.57 -9.18 -16.20
C VAL A 206 -2.29 -8.42 -15.84
N PRO A 207 -1.37 -8.92 -15.01
CA PRO A 207 -0.08 -8.25 -14.78
C PRO A 207 0.79 -8.14 -16.03
N GLY A 208 0.82 -9.19 -16.88
CA GLY A 208 1.54 -9.17 -18.14
C GLY A 208 0.95 -8.14 -19.13
N GLY A 209 -0.38 -8.06 -19.22
CA GLY A 209 -1.07 -7.04 -20.02
C GLY A 209 -0.75 -5.62 -19.53
N TRP A 210 -0.67 -5.40 -18.21
CA TRP A 210 -0.22 -4.11 -17.67
C TRP A 210 1.25 -3.82 -18.02
N LEU A 211 2.13 -4.82 -17.97
CA LEU A 211 3.53 -4.63 -18.37
C LEU A 211 3.64 -4.21 -19.85
N VAL A 212 2.87 -4.84 -20.74
CA VAL A 212 2.79 -4.44 -22.16
C VAL A 212 2.29 -3.00 -22.28
N PHE A 213 1.21 -2.64 -21.57
CA PHE A 213 0.71 -1.27 -21.52
C PHE A 213 1.77 -0.30 -21.00
N ARG A 214 2.47 -0.63 -19.91
CA ARG A 214 3.53 0.21 -19.33
C ARG A 214 4.66 0.48 -20.30
N VAL A 215 5.16 -0.54 -21.00
CA VAL A 215 6.19 -0.37 -22.03
C VAL A 215 5.70 0.55 -23.14
N TRP A 216 4.48 0.33 -23.63
CA TRP A 216 3.93 1.16 -24.70
C TRP A 216 3.66 2.59 -24.25
N TYR A 217 3.13 2.79 -23.03
CA TYR A 217 2.64 4.09 -22.58
C TYR A 217 3.71 4.92 -21.86
N TYR A 218 4.50 4.29 -21.00
CA TYR A 218 5.52 4.96 -20.19
C TYR A 218 6.97 4.72 -20.67
N ALA A 219 7.18 3.89 -21.66
CA ALA A 219 8.52 3.50 -22.16
C ALA A 219 9.45 2.99 -21.05
N ASP A 220 8.90 2.31 -20.04
CA ASP A 220 9.65 1.78 -18.90
C ASP A 220 9.15 0.38 -18.49
N LEU A 221 10.04 -0.42 -17.86
CA LEU A 221 9.69 -1.75 -17.34
C LEU A 221 9.12 -1.70 -15.93
N LEU A 222 9.57 -0.72 -15.13
CA LEU A 222 9.23 -0.59 -13.71
C LEU A 222 8.60 0.78 -13.45
N PRO A 223 7.69 0.90 -12.48
CA PRO A 223 7.13 2.20 -12.12
C PRO A 223 8.20 3.11 -11.51
N ASN A 224 8.02 4.41 -11.63
CA ASN A 224 8.95 5.41 -11.10
C ASN A 224 9.21 5.25 -9.60
N THR A 225 8.19 4.83 -8.86
CA THR A 225 8.27 4.53 -7.42
C THR A 225 9.23 3.38 -7.08
N PHE A 226 9.54 2.48 -8.02
CA PHE A 226 10.54 1.42 -7.82
C PHE A 226 11.95 2.02 -7.74
N TYR A 227 12.30 2.88 -8.68
CA TYR A 227 13.61 3.56 -8.70
C TYR A 227 13.81 4.45 -7.48
N LEU A 228 12.73 5.09 -7.01
CA LEU A 228 12.75 5.89 -5.80
C LEU A 228 13.14 5.07 -4.56
N LYS A 229 12.63 3.83 -4.46
CA LYS A 229 12.77 2.95 -3.29
C LYS A 229 13.89 1.92 -3.40
N ASP A 230 14.74 2.03 -4.41
CA ASP A 230 15.89 1.14 -4.59
C ASP A 230 17.03 1.49 -3.63
N THR A 231 16.74 1.36 -2.34
CA THR A 231 17.69 1.54 -1.23
C THR A 231 17.67 0.32 -0.33
N VAL A 232 18.79 0.06 0.36
CA VAL A 232 18.88 -1.01 1.36
C VAL A 232 19.18 -0.36 2.71
N ASP A 233 18.23 -0.46 3.64
CA ASP A 233 18.42 -0.03 5.02
C ASP A 233 17.81 -1.05 5.98
N LEU A 234 18.63 -2.04 6.34
CA LEU A 234 18.22 -3.13 7.20
C LEU A 234 17.89 -2.67 8.63
N VAL A 235 18.63 -1.68 9.14
CA VAL A 235 18.45 -1.18 10.51
C VAL A 235 17.10 -0.50 10.64
N GLN A 236 16.83 0.43 9.75
CA GLN A 236 15.54 1.14 9.72
C GLN A 236 14.38 0.17 9.47
N GLY A 237 14.56 -0.81 8.60
CA GLY A 237 13.57 -1.84 8.33
C GLY A 237 13.23 -2.68 9.57
N TRP A 238 14.22 -3.07 10.37
CA TRP A 238 13.99 -3.77 11.64
C TRP A 238 13.28 -2.87 12.66
N ILE A 239 13.68 -1.61 12.78
CA ILE A 239 13.00 -0.64 13.67
C ILE A 239 11.52 -0.51 13.27
N TYR A 240 11.21 -0.44 11.98
CA TYR A 240 9.84 -0.41 11.47
C TYR A 240 9.01 -1.65 11.85
N VAL A 241 9.62 -2.84 11.75
CA VAL A 241 8.97 -4.11 12.17
C VAL A 241 8.74 -4.14 13.68
N LEU A 242 9.76 -3.77 14.48
CA LEU A 242 9.68 -3.75 15.94
C LEU A 242 8.64 -2.74 16.43
N ASP A 243 8.55 -1.58 15.79
CA ASP A 243 7.53 -0.58 16.09
C ASP A 243 6.11 -1.16 15.92
N THR A 244 5.84 -1.77 14.78
CA THR A 244 4.55 -2.44 14.54
C THR A 244 4.33 -3.58 15.54
N ALA A 245 5.34 -4.41 15.80
CA ALA A 245 5.23 -5.54 16.71
C ALA A 245 4.92 -5.10 18.17
N THR A 246 5.54 -4.02 18.64
CA THR A 246 5.29 -3.48 19.98
C THR A 246 3.93 -2.80 20.08
N THR A 247 3.57 -2.00 19.07
CA THR A 247 2.28 -1.29 19.02
C THR A 247 1.10 -2.25 19.12
N TYR A 248 1.14 -3.36 18.39
CA TYR A 248 0.05 -4.36 18.41
C TYR A 248 0.28 -5.50 19.40
N ALA A 249 1.32 -5.45 20.24
CA ALA A 249 1.69 -6.53 21.16
C ALA A 249 1.82 -7.89 20.43
N LEU A 250 2.46 -7.88 19.26
CA LEU A 250 2.55 -9.08 18.41
C LEU A 250 3.36 -10.18 19.07
N ALA A 251 4.43 -9.85 19.82
CA ALA A 251 5.26 -10.84 20.49
C ALA A 251 4.48 -11.65 21.55
N PRO A 252 3.80 -11.06 22.56
CA PRO A 252 2.98 -11.82 23.49
C PRO A 252 1.83 -12.55 22.80
N PHE A 253 1.21 -11.97 21.78
CA PHE A 253 0.19 -12.65 20.97
C PHE A 253 0.74 -13.93 20.34
N LEU A 254 1.90 -13.88 19.70
CA LEU A 254 2.53 -15.04 19.07
C LEU A 254 3.00 -16.07 20.10
N LEU A 255 3.56 -15.65 21.24
CA LEU A 255 4.01 -16.56 22.29
C LEU A 255 2.85 -17.40 22.87
N VAL A 256 1.70 -16.76 23.13
CA VAL A 256 0.50 -17.46 23.60
C VAL A 256 0.04 -18.49 22.56
N HIS A 257 -0.02 -18.12 21.28
CA HIS A 257 -0.47 -19.04 20.24
C HIS A 257 0.54 -20.14 19.92
N ALA A 258 1.83 -19.86 20.01
CA ALA A 258 2.87 -20.88 19.91
C ALA A 258 2.79 -21.90 21.07
N ALA A 259 2.60 -21.42 22.29
CA ALA A 259 2.40 -22.30 23.46
C ALA A 259 1.13 -23.16 23.30
N LEU A 260 0.02 -22.57 22.83
CA LEU A 260 -1.21 -23.32 22.52
C LEU A 260 -0.97 -24.38 21.43
N LEU A 261 -0.26 -24.03 20.37
CA LEU A 261 0.05 -24.97 19.28
C LEU A 261 0.90 -26.14 19.79
N VAL A 262 1.94 -25.87 20.58
CA VAL A 262 2.80 -26.91 21.16
C VAL A 262 2.00 -27.79 22.12
N TRP A 263 1.15 -27.20 22.96
CA TRP A 263 0.30 -27.95 23.86
C TRP A 263 -0.70 -28.85 23.12
N LEU A 264 -1.38 -28.31 22.13
CA LEU A 264 -2.31 -29.07 21.27
C LEU A 264 -1.58 -30.19 20.51
N TRP A 265 -0.42 -29.90 19.97
CA TRP A 265 0.41 -30.88 19.25
C TRP A 265 0.82 -32.06 20.16
N ARG A 266 1.24 -31.78 21.39
CA ARG A 266 1.59 -32.81 22.37
C ARG A 266 0.37 -33.62 22.80
N ARG A 267 -0.78 -32.97 22.98
CA ARG A 267 -2.03 -33.62 23.35
C ARG A 267 -2.55 -34.55 22.24
N SER A 268 -2.44 -34.13 21.00
CA SER A 268 -2.84 -34.94 19.83
C SER A 268 -1.81 -35.99 19.39
N ALA A 269 -0.78 -36.23 20.22
CA ALA A 269 0.29 -37.17 19.86
C ALA A 269 -0.19 -38.60 19.56
N ARG A 270 -1.36 -38.99 20.08
CA ARG A 270 -1.95 -40.31 19.95
C ARG A 270 -2.91 -40.49 18.76
N SER A 271 -3.25 -39.41 18.04
CA SER A 271 -4.20 -39.44 16.92
C SER A 271 -3.67 -38.62 15.74
N THR A 272 -3.51 -39.26 14.59
CA THR A 272 -3.14 -38.58 13.32
C THR A 272 -4.23 -37.61 12.89
N ASP A 273 -5.51 -38.00 13.03
CA ASP A 273 -6.65 -37.14 12.64
C ASP A 273 -6.71 -35.85 13.45
N GLU A 274 -6.41 -35.91 14.76
CA GLU A 274 -6.33 -34.69 15.61
C GLU A 274 -5.16 -33.80 15.21
N ARG A 275 -4.01 -34.37 14.83
CA ARG A 275 -2.85 -33.62 14.32
C ARG A 275 -3.16 -32.96 12.98
N ASP A 276 -3.81 -33.66 12.07
CA ASP A 276 -4.21 -33.14 10.77
C ASP A 276 -5.25 -32.01 10.93
N ALA A 277 -6.13 -32.11 11.93
CA ALA A 277 -7.07 -31.04 12.27
C ALA A 277 -6.40 -29.72 12.68
N LEU A 278 -5.16 -29.75 13.18
CA LEU A 278 -4.39 -28.55 13.49
C LEU A 278 -3.90 -27.81 12.23
N GLN A 279 -3.93 -28.43 11.08
CA GLN A 279 -3.58 -27.83 9.77
C GLN A 279 -2.18 -27.17 9.78
N LEU A 280 -1.17 -27.85 10.34
CA LEU A 280 0.17 -27.31 10.55
C LEU A 280 0.81 -26.83 9.22
N GLY A 281 0.70 -27.59 8.14
CA GLY A 281 1.24 -27.23 6.83
C GLY A 281 0.72 -25.88 6.32
N PRO A 282 -0.59 -25.64 6.23
CA PRO A 282 -1.16 -24.32 5.90
C PRO A 282 -0.71 -23.19 6.83
N ARG A 283 -0.60 -23.44 8.16
CA ARG A 283 -0.11 -22.41 9.12
C ARG A 283 1.32 -22.02 8.85
N LEU A 284 2.21 -23.00 8.72
CA LEU A 284 3.62 -22.78 8.39
C LEU A 284 3.77 -22.03 7.06
N TRP A 285 2.92 -22.36 6.08
CA TRP A 285 2.89 -21.66 4.82
C TRP A 285 2.49 -20.18 4.96
N MET A 286 1.44 -19.87 5.73
CA MET A 286 1.05 -18.49 6.02
C MET A 286 2.18 -17.72 6.72
N VAL A 287 2.86 -18.34 7.68
CA VAL A 287 4.02 -17.75 8.35
C VAL A 287 5.17 -17.53 7.37
N ALA A 288 5.47 -18.50 6.50
CA ALA A 288 6.52 -18.36 5.50
C ALA A 288 6.27 -17.19 4.54
N LEU A 289 5.03 -17.01 4.06
CA LEU A 289 4.66 -15.85 3.25
C LEU A 289 4.78 -14.53 4.04
N ALA A 290 4.37 -14.52 5.29
CA ALA A 290 4.51 -13.35 6.15
C ALA A 290 5.99 -12.97 6.35
N LEU A 291 6.85 -13.94 6.61
CA LEU A 291 8.30 -13.73 6.74
C LEU A 291 8.93 -13.25 5.41
N LEU A 292 8.51 -13.79 4.28
CA LEU A 292 9.00 -13.39 2.95
C LEU A 292 8.76 -11.89 2.70
N ILE A 293 7.54 -11.42 2.95
CA ILE A 293 7.22 -9.98 2.78
C ILE A 293 7.86 -9.14 3.87
N THR A 294 7.93 -9.62 5.11
CA THR A 294 8.63 -8.91 6.19
C THR A 294 10.11 -8.72 5.86
N ALA A 295 10.79 -9.75 5.32
CA ALA A 295 12.18 -9.64 4.89
C ALA A 295 12.36 -8.60 3.77
N TYR A 296 11.43 -8.55 2.81
CA TYR A 296 11.43 -7.49 1.79
C TYR A 296 11.27 -6.11 2.43
N VAL A 297 10.33 -5.94 3.35
CA VAL A 297 10.09 -4.65 4.06
C VAL A 297 11.31 -4.24 4.87
N VAL A 298 11.98 -5.18 5.54
CA VAL A 298 13.25 -4.92 6.25
C VAL A 298 14.33 -4.46 5.27
N LYS A 299 14.46 -5.13 4.11
CA LYS A 299 15.46 -4.75 3.09
C LYS A 299 15.32 -3.29 2.66
N ILE A 300 14.09 -2.84 2.38
CA ILE A 300 13.83 -1.48 1.85
C ILE A 300 13.76 -0.39 2.92
N GLY A 301 13.97 -0.71 4.21
CA GLY A 301 13.91 0.25 5.31
C GLY A 301 12.48 0.59 5.80
N GLY A 302 11.47 -0.18 5.39
CA GLY A 302 10.08 0.08 5.78
C GLY A 302 9.42 1.22 5.02
N ASP A 303 8.47 1.90 5.68
CA ASP A 303 7.72 3.06 5.17
C ASP A 303 7.61 4.10 6.30
N PRO A 304 7.65 5.41 6.03
CA PRO A 304 7.40 6.41 7.06
C PRO A 304 5.97 6.31 7.65
N ARG A 305 5.12 5.49 7.06
CA ARG A 305 3.74 5.29 7.49
C ARG A 305 3.63 3.97 8.26
N HIS A 306 3.27 4.05 9.54
CA HIS A 306 3.09 2.89 10.41
C HIS A 306 2.20 1.83 9.78
N TYR A 307 2.49 0.54 10.00
CA TYR A 307 1.71 -0.62 9.58
C TYR A 307 1.60 -0.87 8.06
N ARG A 308 1.54 0.16 7.20
CA ARG A 308 1.14 0.06 5.78
C ARG A 308 1.81 -1.09 5.03
N TYR A 309 3.14 -1.22 5.13
CA TYR A 309 3.88 -2.28 4.44
C TYR A 309 3.81 -3.64 5.15
N LEU A 310 3.45 -3.65 6.42
CA LEU A 310 3.24 -4.87 7.18
C LEU A 310 1.77 -5.34 7.19
N ALA A 311 0.87 -4.67 6.45
CA ALA A 311 -0.55 -5.03 6.39
C ALA A 311 -0.78 -6.49 5.93
N PHE A 312 -0.04 -6.94 4.91
CA PHE A 312 -0.13 -8.30 4.40
C PHE A 312 0.41 -9.34 5.41
N PRO A 313 1.66 -9.23 5.90
CA PRO A 313 2.19 -10.19 6.87
C PRO A 313 1.43 -10.21 8.20
N PHE A 314 0.97 -9.06 8.69
CA PHE A 314 0.21 -8.97 9.94
C PHE A 314 -1.08 -9.80 9.89
N VAL A 315 -1.86 -9.67 8.81
CA VAL A 315 -3.10 -10.43 8.62
C VAL A 315 -2.80 -11.93 8.47
N LEU A 316 -1.75 -12.31 7.74
CA LEU A 316 -1.36 -13.72 7.59
C LEU A 316 -0.96 -14.36 8.91
N VAL A 317 -0.20 -13.64 9.74
CA VAL A 317 0.19 -14.12 11.09
C VAL A 317 -1.04 -14.31 11.98
N ALA A 318 -1.97 -13.36 11.97
CA ALA A 318 -3.23 -13.52 12.70
C ALA A 318 -4.04 -14.73 12.20
N CYS A 319 -4.12 -14.94 10.88
CA CYS A 319 -4.74 -16.12 10.29
C CYS A 319 -4.04 -17.42 10.70
N ALA A 320 -2.70 -17.44 10.74
CA ALA A 320 -1.94 -18.61 11.18
C ALA A 320 -2.26 -19.01 12.65
N CYS A 321 -2.66 -18.05 13.48
CA CYS A 321 -3.09 -18.27 14.86
C CYS A 321 -4.57 -18.70 14.99
N GLY A 322 -5.38 -18.47 13.94
CA GLY A 322 -6.83 -18.77 13.96
C GLY A 322 -7.16 -20.22 14.31
N GLY A 323 -8.23 -20.43 15.05
CA GLY A 323 -8.73 -21.76 15.43
C GLY A 323 -7.97 -22.46 16.56
N LEU A 324 -6.78 -21.97 16.99
CA LEU A 324 -6.00 -22.66 18.03
C LEU A 324 -6.68 -22.61 19.41
N ALA A 325 -7.20 -21.44 19.79
CA ALA A 325 -7.93 -21.30 21.04
C ALA A 325 -9.24 -22.09 21.01
N GLU A 326 -9.92 -22.13 19.88
CA GLU A 326 -11.12 -22.92 19.66
C GLU A 326 -10.86 -24.43 19.79
N HIS A 327 -9.72 -24.92 19.30
CA HIS A 327 -9.27 -26.29 19.55
C HIS A 327 -9.03 -26.55 21.05
N ALA A 328 -8.44 -25.59 21.75
CA ALA A 328 -8.21 -25.70 23.20
C ALA A 328 -9.53 -25.77 23.99
N LEU A 329 -10.58 -25.07 23.55
CA LEU A 329 -11.90 -25.12 24.17
C LEU A 329 -12.53 -26.52 24.15
N LEU A 330 -12.16 -27.38 23.19
CA LEU A 330 -12.66 -28.77 23.16
C LEU A 330 -12.21 -29.60 24.37
N ALA A 331 -11.17 -29.15 25.08
CA ALA A 331 -10.72 -29.77 26.33
C ALA A 331 -11.63 -29.47 27.53
N LEU A 332 -12.49 -28.45 27.42
CA LEU A 332 -13.41 -28.04 28.47
C LEU A 332 -14.73 -28.82 28.40
N ASP A 333 -15.46 -28.84 29.56
CA ASP A 333 -16.86 -29.26 29.57
C ASP A 333 -17.68 -28.47 28.53
N VAL A 334 -18.62 -29.15 27.88
CA VAL A 334 -19.46 -28.56 26.82
C VAL A 334 -20.19 -27.30 27.29
N ARG A 335 -20.64 -27.28 28.55
CA ARG A 335 -21.36 -26.15 29.15
C ARG A 335 -20.48 -24.91 29.29
N LEU A 336 -19.18 -25.08 29.51
CA LEU A 336 -18.22 -23.99 29.71
C LEU A 336 -17.65 -23.44 28.40
N ARG A 337 -17.68 -24.19 27.30
CA ARG A 337 -17.07 -23.77 26.03
C ARG A 337 -17.58 -22.45 25.52
N ARG A 338 -18.90 -22.26 25.51
CA ARG A 338 -19.52 -21.03 24.97
C ARG A 338 -19.26 -19.80 25.85
N PRO A 339 -19.49 -19.82 27.18
CA PRO A 339 -19.18 -18.67 28.01
C PRO A 339 -17.68 -18.33 28.00
N VAL A 340 -16.79 -19.31 28.04
CA VAL A 340 -15.34 -19.06 27.95
C VAL A 340 -14.96 -18.43 26.62
N ALA A 341 -15.52 -18.92 25.49
CA ALA A 341 -15.26 -18.33 24.18
C ALA A 341 -15.74 -16.87 24.08
N LEU A 342 -16.93 -16.56 24.59
CA LEU A 342 -17.47 -15.20 24.60
C LEU A 342 -16.60 -14.28 25.46
N THR A 343 -16.20 -14.74 26.66
CA THR A 343 -15.32 -13.99 27.56
C THR A 343 -13.94 -13.76 26.91
N ALA A 344 -13.33 -14.79 26.33
CA ALA A 344 -12.03 -14.67 25.65
C ALA A 344 -12.10 -13.70 24.46
N GLY A 345 -13.16 -13.78 23.65
CA GLY A 345 -13.37 -12.86 22.53
C GLY A 345 -13.62 -11.42 23.00
N ALA A 346 -14.41 -11.23 24.05
CA ALA A 346 -14.64 -9.91 24.63
C ALA A 346 -13.36 -9.31 25.24
N LEU A 347 -12.57 -10.11 25.95
CA LEU A 347 -11.28 -9.69 26.49
C LEU A 347 -10.29 -9.34 25.37
N LEU A 348 -10.25 -10.11 24.29
CA LEU A 348 -9.41 -9.81 23.14
C LEU A 348 -9.87 -8.50 22.47
N ALA A 349 -11.17 -8.31 22.27
CA ALA A 349 -11.71 -7.08 21.71
C ALA A 349 -11.40 -5.87 22.60
N ALA A 350 -11.61 -6.00 23.92
CA ALA A 350 -11.25 -4.98 24.90
C ALA A 350 -9.74 -4.68 24.86
N PHE A 351 -8.89 -5.71 24.82
CA PHE A 351 -7.45 -5.55 24.69
C PHE A 351 -7.07 -4.77 23.43
N VAL A 352 -7.65 -5.10 22.27
CA VAL A 352 -7.37 -4.42 21.00
C VAL A 352 -7.81 -2.95 21.06
N VAL A 353 -9.02 -2.69 21.56
CA VAL A 353 -9.58 -1.33 21.63
C VAL A 353 -8.89 -0.46 22.69
N THR A 354 -8.52 -1.03 23.85
CA THR A 354 -7.80 -0.28 24.89
C THR A 354 -6.39 0.12 24.49
N ARG A 355 -5.86 -0.48 23.44
CA ARG A 355 -4.56 -0.05 22.86
C ARG A 355 -4.68 1.15 21.93
N TYR A 356 -5.88 1.57 21.55
CA TYR A 356 -6.06 2.74 20.68
C TYR A 356 -5.38 4.01 21.20
N PRO A 357 -5.53 4.42 22.47
CA PRO A 357 -4.80 5.56 23.00
C PRO A 357 -3.29 5.41 22.88
N ARG A 358 -2.73 4.24 23.21
CA ARG A 358 -1.29 3.96 23.03
C ARG A 358 -0.87 3.94 21.57
N GLN A 359 -1.73 3.46 20.69
CA GLN A 359 -1.49 3.48 19.25
C GLN A 359 -1.52 4.90 18.71
N LEU A 360 -2.35 5.75 19.27
CA LEU A 360 -2.42 7.18 18.97
C LEU A 360 -1.24 7.94 19.57
N ASP A 361 -0.94 7.71 20.88
CA ASP A 361 0.11 8.41 21.62
C ASP A 361 1.52 7.96 21.23
N ALA A 362 1.69 6.69 20.88
CA ALA A 362 2.97 6.15 20.38
C ALA A 362 3.29 6.56 18.95
N HIS A 363 2.54 7.51 18.39
CA HIS A 363 2.69 7.91 16.99
C HIS A 363 2.74 6.69 16.06
N PRO A 364 1.66 5.89 15.97
CA PRO A 364 1.65 4.69 15.15
C PRO A 364 1.92 5.01 13.68
N TYR A 365 1.86 6.27 13.32
CA TYR A 365 2.17 6.79 12.03
C TYR A 365 3.67 6.91 11.75
N TRP A 366 4.44 7.25 12.80
CA TRP A 366 5.86 7.53 12.71
C TRP A 366 6.72 6.59 13.54
N GLY A 367 6.10 5.72 14.36
CA GLY A 367 6.77 4.79 15.24
C GLY A 367 7.16 5.37 16.60
N THR A 368 8.05 4.68 17.27
CA THR A 368 8.52 5.02 18.61
C THR A 368 9.79 5.88 18.58
N GLU A 369 10.26 6.31 19.75
CA GLU A 369 11.53 7.05 19.91
C GLU A 369 12.76 6.33 19.33
N HIS A 370 12.70 5.01 19.16
CA HIS A 370 13.77 4.22 18.57
C HIS A 370 13.81 4.30 17.03
N HIS A 371 12.83 4.91 16.43
CA HIS A 371 12.69 5.05 15.00
C HIS A 371 13.48 6.27 14.51
N THR A 372 14.72 6.10 14.10
CA THR A 372 15.63 7.23 13.79
C THR A 372 15.12 8.17 12.71
N MET A 373 14.45 7.65 11.68
CA MET A 373 13.83 8.48 10.65
C MET A 373 12.63 9.24 11.20
N VAL A 374 11.83 8.61 11.99
CA VAL A 374 10.66 9.18 12.64
C VAL A 374 11.04 10.23 13.68
N ARG A 375 12.09 10.01 14.47
CA ARG A 375 12.60 11.00 15.39
C ARG A 375 12.94 12.31 14.70
N LYS A 376 13.65 12.25 13.56
CA LYS A 376 14.00 13.44 12.76
C LYS A 376 12.76 14.16 12.19
N ILE A 377 11.68 13.43 11.91
CA ILE A 377 10.43 14.01 11.40
C ILE A 377 9.52 14.45 12.55
N ASN A 378 9.50 13.76 13.68
CA ASN A 378 8.72 14.10 14.87
C ASN A 378 9.27 15.34 15.58
N ASP A 379 10.58 15.54 15.61
CA ASP A 379 11.19 16.78 16.12
C ASP A 379 10.64 18.02 15.39
N ALA A 380 10.15 17.84 14.16
CA ALA A 380 9.51 18.89 13.39
C ALA A 380 7.98 19.00 13.64
N SER A 381 7.27 17.93 14.03
CA SER A 381 5.82 17.98 14.26
C SER A 381 5.25 16.68 14.88
N PRO A 382 5.50 16.37 16.16
CA PRO A 382 5.18 15.08 16.77
C PRO A 382 3.68 14.75 16.80
N HIS A 383 2.80 15.72 16.91
CA HIS A 383 1.35 15.50 17.05
C HIS A 383 0.56 15.69 15.75
N ARG A 384 1.15 16.22 14.70
CA ARG A 384 0.45 16.61 13.46
C ARG A 384 -0.19 15.44 12.73
N ASN A 385 0.42 14.28 12.78
CA ASN A 385 -0.08 13.11 12.06
C ASN A 385 -1.20 12.39 12.79
N LEU A 386 -1.20 12.44 14.12
CA LEU A 386 -2.33 12.00 14.93
C LEU A 386 -3.53 12.93 14.80
N GLU A 387 -3.30 14.23 14.76
CA GLU A 387 -4.32 15.20 14.43
C GLU A 387 -4.86 14.99 13.01
N ILE A 388 -4.03 14.60 12.03
CA ILE A 388 -4.45 14.24 10.68
C ILE A 388 -5.30 12.97 10.69
N LEU A 389 -4.96 11.97 11.52
CA LEU A 389 -5.77 10.75 11.67
C LEU A 389 -7.01 10.97 12.53
N ALA A 390 -6.92 11.78 13.58
CA ALA A 390 -8.03 12.08 14.50
C ALA A 390 -8.94 13.21 14.00
N GLN A 391 -8.37 14.18 13.30
CA GLN A 391 -9.10 15.29 12.67
C GLN A 391 -8.86 15.23 11.17
N PRO A 392 -9.92 15.10 10.36
CA PRO A 392 -9.75 15.06 8.92
C PRO A 392 -9.43 16.46 8.38
N ARG A 393 -8.19 16.93 8.54
CA ARG A 393 -7.71 18.10 7.76
C ARG A 393 -7.86 17.83 6.26
N TRP A 394 -7.80 16.57 5.87
CA TRP A 394 -8.08 16.04 4.54
C TRP A 394 -9.44 15.33 4.49
N GLY A 395 -10.39 15.77 5.30
CA GLY A 395 -11.74 15.24 5.41
C GLY A 395 -12.79 16.04 4.61
N PRO A 396 -14.05 16.05 5.05
CA PRO A 396 -15.16 16.70 4.33
C PRO A 396 -14.98 18.19 4.05
N GLY A 397 -14.14 18.89 4.84
CA GLY A 397 -13.83 20.31 4.62
C GLY A 397 -12.79 20.56 3.53
N VAL A 398 -12.11 19.52 3.03
CA VAL A 398 -11.19 19.63 1.90
C VAL A 398 -11.99 19.60 0.62
N ASN A 399 -11.98 20.70 -0.12
CA ASN A 399 -12.56 20.71 -1.45
C ASN A 399 -11.70 19.83 -2.37
N VAL A 400 -12.23 18.67 -2.73
CA VAL A 400 -11.61 17.69 -3.65
C VAL A 400 -12.39 17.54 -4.95
N GLU A 401 -13.40 18.41 -5.16
CA GLU A 401 -14.23 18.42 -6.35
C GLU A 401 -13.93 19.65 -7.21
N PHE A 402 -13.26 19.43 -8.33
CA PHE A 402 -12.79 20.47 -9.25
C PHE A 402 -13.38 20.35 -10.66
N ARG A 403 -14.34 19.45 -10.90
CA ARG A 403 -14.92 19.25 -12.25
C ARG A 403 -15.45 20.53 -12.92
N PRO A 404 -16.10 21.46 -12.22
CA PRO A 404 -16.48 22.74 -12.84
C PRO A 404 -15.27 23.55 -13.30
N GLN A 405 -14.21 23.60 -12.48
CA GLN A 405 -12.97 24.28 -12.80
C GLN A 405 -12.22 23.60 -13.95
N TYR A 406 -12.25 22.26 -14.02
CA TYR A 406 -11.68 21.51 -15.14
C TYR A 406 -12.36 21.84 -16.48
N ALA A 407 -13.68 21.99 -16.47
CA ALA A 407 -14.42 22.39 -17.66
C ALA A 407 -14.09 23.81 -18.13
N ALA A 408 -13.88 24.73 -17.21
CA ALA A 408 -13.40 26.09 -17.52
C ALA A 408 -11.96 26.05 -18.05
N TYR A 409 -11.06 25.38 -17.38
CA TYR A 409 -9.66 25.22 -17.78
C TYR A 409 -9.52 24.65 -19.21
N ARG A 410 -10.25 23.57 -19.53
CA ARG A 410 -10.23 22.98 -20.87
C ARG A 410 -10.74 23.91 -21.99
N ARG A 411 -11.65 24.82 -21.67
CA ARG A 411 -12.14 25.83 -22.64
C ARG A 411 -11.11 26.92 -22.92
N GLU A 412 -10.36 27.30 -21.88
CA GLU A 412 -9.33 28.35 -21.97
C GLU A 412 -8.02 27.83 -22.57
N HIS A 413 -7.68 26.56 -22.32
CA HIS A 413 -6.39 25.96 -22.64
C HIS A 413 -6.57 24.73 -23.51
N ARG A 414 -6.57 24.92 -24.82
CA ARG A 414 -6.65 23.80 -25.80
C ARG A 414 -5.36 22.99 -25.88
N ASP A 415 -4.22 23.61 -25.57
CA ASP A 415 -2.89 22.99 -25.50
C ASP A 415 -2.27 23.40 -24.17
N PRO A 416 -1.85 22.51 -23.28
CA PRO A 416 -1.50 22.93 -21.95
C PRO A 416 -0.16 23.64 -21.89
N PRO A 417 -0.11 24.97 -21.98
CA PRO A 417 0.90 25.68 -21.25
C PRO A 417 0.42 25.75 -19.81
N TYR A 418 1.11 25.09 -18.92
CA TYR A 418 0.94 25.38 -17.51
C TYR A 418 1.13 26.87 -17.30
N ARG A 419 0.29 27.50 -16.47
CA ARG A 419 0.44 28.91 -16.10
C ARG A 419 1.72 29.15 -15.32
N SER A 420 2.16 28.13 -14.56
CA SER A 420 3.34 28.20 -13.69
C SER A 420 3.99 26.83 -13.53
N VAL A 421 5.24 26.84 -13.07
CA VAL A 421 5.97 25.67 -12.60
C VAL A 421 6.28 25.89 -11.13
N ALA A 422 6.11 24.86 -10.30
CA ALA A 422 6.39 24.98 -8.87
C ALA A 422 6.98 23.68 -8.30
N VAL A 423 7.72 23.80 -7.22
CA VAL A 423 8.26 22.68 -6.44
C VAL A 423 7.41 22.49 -5.19
N HIS A 424 7.06 21.26 -4.88
CA HIS A 424 6.39 20.92 -3.62
C HIS A 424 6.60 19.46 -3.24
N SER A 425 6.47 19.16 -1.94
CA SER A 425 6.57 17.81 -1.40
C SER A 425 5.21 17.14 -1.21
N PHE A 426 4.16 17.88 -0.87
CA PHE A 426 2.84 17.35 -0.52
C PHE A 426 1.90 17.27 -1.73
N CYS A 427 1.39 16.07 -1.99
CA CYS A 427 0.55 15.79 -3.16
C CYS A 427 -0.81 16.48 -3.11
N VAL A 428 -1.37 16.70 -1.92
CA VAL A 428 -2.65 17.39 -1.75
C VAL A 428 -2.61 18.83 -2.25
N LYS A 429 -1.53 19.57 -1.99
CA LYS A 429 -1.37 20.94 -2.50
C LYS A 429 -1.23 20.95 -4.00
N MET A 430 -0.46 20.01 -4.53
CA MET A 430 -0.29 19.85 -5.97
C MET A 430 -1.60 19.47 -6.68
N PHE A 431 -2.42 18.64 -6.05
CA PHE A 431 -3.73 18.25 -6.58
C PHE A 431 -4.68 19.44 -6.75
N ARG A 432 -4.63 20.41 -5.84
CA ARG A 432 -5.50 21.60 -5.87
C ARG A 432 -5.18 22.58 -7.00
N HIS A 433 -3.96 22.57 -7.51
CA HIS A 433 -3.48 23.50 -8.55
C HIS A 433 -3.16 22.70 -9.82
N PHE A 434 -4.20 22.25 -10.50
CA PHE A 434 -4.10 21.41 -11.70
C PHE A 434 -3.56 22.15 -12.94
N ASP A 435 -3.57 23.49 -12.92
CA ASP A 435 -3.01 24.38 -13.94
C ASP A 435 -1.51 24.68 -13.75
N THR A 436 -0.90 24.04 -12.76
CA THR A 436 0.53 24.17 -12.44
C THR A 436 1.26 22.88 -12.77
N ARG A 437 2.41 23.00 -13.48
CA ARG A 437 3.36 21.89 -13.58
C ARG A 437 4.08 21.72 -12.24
N TRP A 438 4.02 20.52 -11.70
CA TRP A 438 4.62 20.23 -10.42
C TRP A 438 5.89 19.40 -10.54
N VAL A 439 7.00 19.93 -10.00
CA VAL A 439 8.20 19.18 -9.68
C VAL A 439 8.05 18.67 -8.25
N GLN A 440 7.74 17.38 -8.11
CA GLN A 440 7.57 16.78 -6.79
C GLN A 440 8.93 16.44 -6.19
N SER A 441 9.34 17.18 -5.17
CA SER A 441 10.68 17.10 -4.56
C SER A 441 11.00 15.75 -3.89
N LEU A 442 10.00 14.91 -3.61
CA LEU A 442 10.20 13.56 -3.11
C LEU A 442 10.45 12.51 -4.21
N GLY A 443 10.30 12.88 -5.48
CA GLY A 443 10.60 12.03 -6.63
C GLY A 443 9.55 10.99 -7.02
N LEU A 444 8.35 10.95 -6.38
CA LEU A 444 7.30 9.96 -6.73
C LEU A 444 6.88 10.06 -8.20
N THR A 445 6.70 11.29 -8.67
CA THR A 445 6.19 11.61 -10.01
C THR A 445 7.23 12.30 -10.90
N GLU A 446 8.45 12.51 -10.40
CA GLU A 446 9.55 13.14 -11.13
C GLU A 446 10.62 12.10 -11.48
N ALA A 447 10.81 11.86 -12.76
CA ALA A 447 11.64 10.75 -13.25
C ALA A 447 13.13 10.92 -12.92
N VAL A 448 13.64 12.15 -12.96
CA VAL A 448 15.04 12.48 -12.66
C VAL A 448 15.33 12.26 -11.17
N LEU A 449 14.50 12.86 -10.32
CA LEU A 449 14.68 12.76 -8.86
C LEU A 449 14.54 11.33 -8.34
N ALA A 450 13.65 10.53 -8.94
CA ALA A 450 13.51 9.12 -8.58
C ALA A 450 14.79 8.32 -8.83
N ARG A 451 15.58 8.68 -9.85
CA ARG A 451 16.80 8.00 -10.26
C ARG A 451 18.08 8.62 -9.71
N THR A 452 17.96 9.67 -8.89
CA THR A 452 19.11 10.31 -8.26
C THR A 452 19.69 9.42 -7.16
N HIS A 453 21.00 9.24 -7.15
CA HIS A 453 21.71 8.57 -6.07
C HIS A 453 21.71 9.46 -4.82
N MET A 454 21.37 8.88 -3.68
CA MET A 454 21.49 9.54 -2.37
C MET A 454 22.31 8.63 -1.47
N ALA A 455 23.36 9.17 -0.86
CA ALA A 455 24.04 8.50 0.24
C ALA A 455 23.03 8.12 1.34
N ALA A 456 23.24 7.00 1.99
CA ALA A 456 22.30 6.19 2.76
C ALA A 456 21.58 6.86 3.96
N ASP A 457 21.44 8.18 3.99
CA ASP A 457 20.86 8.87 5.16
C ASP A 457 19.33 8.77 5.30
N ARG A 458 18.60 8.26 4.29
CA ARG A 458 17.12 8.27 4.36
C ARG A 458 16.47 7.23 3.45
N PRO A 459 16.05 6.09 4.01
CA PRO A 459 15.32 5.08 3.27
C PRO A 459 13.90 5.55 2.90
N ALA A 460 13.38 5.01 1.82
CA ALA A 460 12.01 5.13 1.31
C ALA A 460 11.57 6.50 0.74
N HIS A 461 12.16 7.62 1.16
CA HIS A 461 11.92 8.93 0.57
C HIS A 461 13.23 9.71 0.45
N LYS A 462 13.55 10.16 -0.75
CA LYS A 462 14.73 10.99 -1.02
C LYS A 462 14.45 12.44 -0.57
N LEU A 463 14.40 12.63 0.76
CA LEU A 463 14.31 13.97 1.36
C LEU A 463 15.65 14.67 1.16
N GLY A 464 15.67 15.87 0.64
CA GLY A 464 16.91 16.63 0.39
C GLY A 464 17.18 16.92 -1.08
N LEU A 465 16.29 16.45 -1.98
CA LEU A 465 16.39 16.79 -3.41
C LEU A 465 15.73 18.14 -3.77
N VAL A 466 15.32 18.93 -2.78
CA VAL A 466 14.71 20.25 -3.03
C VAL A 466 15.60 21.15 -3.89
N PRO A 467 16.93 21.27 -3.67
CA PRO A 467 17.79 22.08 -4.55
C PRO A 467 17.76 21.60 -6.00
N MET A 468 17.83 20.28 -6.25
CA MET A 468 17.72 19.73 -7.60
C MET A 468 16.33 19.94 -8.20
N ALA A 469 15.27 19.84 -7.40
CA ALA A 469 13.91 20.13 -7.84
C ALA A 469 13.76 21.61 -8.26
N GLU A 470 14.37 22.54 -7.54
CA GLU A 470 14.41 23.96 -7.90
C GLU A 470 15.22 24.20 -9.18
N ASP A 471 16.34 23.49 -9.37
CA ASP A 471 17.09 23.54 -10.62
C ASP A 471 16.26 23.06 -11.82
N ILE A 472 15.54 21.93 -11.65
CA ILE A 472 14.62 21.41 -12.68
C ILE A 472 13.53 22.45 -12.97
N ARG A 473 12.93 23.07 -11.93
CA ARG A 473 11.94 24.13 -12.10
C ARG A 473 12.50 25.28 -12.94
N ALA A 474 13.68 25.77 -12.61
CA ALA A 474 14.31 26.87 -13.32
C ALA A 474 14.62 26.54 -14.79
N ILE A 475 15.02 25.29 -15.09
CA ILE A 475 15.24 24.83 -16.48
C ILE A 475 13.92 24.82 -17.25
N VAL A 476 12.84 24.31 -16.67
CA VAL A 476 11.52 24.26 -17.30
C VAL A 476 10.93 25.66 -17.49
N GLU A 477 11.10 26.58 -16.52
CA GLU A 477 10.65 27.97 -16.65
C GLU A 477 11.36 28.67 -17.84
N ARG A 478 12.67 28.48 -17.99
CA ARG A 478 13.43 29.02 -19.13
C ARG A 478 12.98 28.43 -20.47
N ALA A 479 12.47 27.21 -20.47
CA ALA A 479 11.82 26.59 -21.62
C ALA A 479 10.36 27.07 -21.82
N GLY A 480 9.93 28.17 -21.21
CA GLY A 480 8.60 28.75 -21.35
C GLY A 480 7.50 27.93 -20.68
N ASN A 481 7.79 27.24 -19.59
CA ASN A 481 6.91 26.31 -18.88
C ASN A 481 6.44 25.10 -19.72
N ARG A 482 7.15 24.79 -20.78
CA ARG A 482 6.87 23.69 -21.72
C ARG A 482 8.04 22.72 -21.74
N PRO A 483 8.09 21.76 -20.81
CA PRO A 483 9.15 20.76 -20.85
C PRO A 483 9.06 19.96 -22.16
N ALA A 484 10.20 19.73 -22.76
CA ALA A 484 10.33 19.03 -24.03
C ALA A 484 11.65 18.24 -24.06
N PRO A 485 11.76 17.23 -24.92
CA PRO A 485 13.03 16.53 -25.14
C PRO A 485 14.15 17.51 -25.50
N GLY A 486 15.32 17.34 -24.90
CA GLY A 486 16.49 18.19 -25.14
C GLY A 486 16.58 19.45 -24.26
N MET A 487 15.67 19.64 -23.29
CA MET A 487 15.72 20.83 -22.41
C MET A 487 16.99 20.88 -21.55
N TYR A 488 17.49 19.74 -21.08
CA TYR A 488 18.73 19.67 -20.32
C TYR A 488 19.95 19.95 -21.20
N ARG A 489 19.99 19.43 -22.42
CA ARG A 489 21.04 19.75 -23.41
C ARG A 489 21.06 21.23 -23.71
N ALA A 490 19.92 21.82 -24.00
CA ALA A 490 19.80 23.27 -24.26
C ALA A 490 20.28 24.11 -23.07
N ALA A 491 19.99 23.69 -21.84
CA ALA A 491 20.50 24.37 -20.63
C ALA A 491 22.04 24.28 -20.51
N VAL A 492 22.64 23.16 -20.94
CA VAL A 492 24.12 23.02 -20.99
C VAL A 492 24.72 23.92 -22.06
N GLU A 493 24.19 23.90 -23.27
CA GLU A 493 24.67 24.69 -24.41
C GLU A 493 24.58 26.20 -24.16
N ASN A 494 23.52 26.64 -23.47
CA ASN A 494 23.33 28.03 -23.08
C ASN A 494 24.08 28.43 -21.80
N GLY A 495 24.89 27.56 -21.22
CA GLY A 495 25.68 27.82 -20.02
C GLY A 495 24.85 28.03 -18.74
N THR A 496 23.56 27.65 -18.73
CA THR A 496 22.65 27.87 -17.60
C THR A 496 22.44 26.63 -16.77
N ALA A 497 23.01 25.48 -17.17
CA ALA A 497 22.88 24.22 -16.47
C ALA A 497 23.73 24.19 -15.19
N PRO A 498 23.18 23.73 -14.06
CA PRO A 498 23.98 23.41 -12.88
C PRO A 498 24.98 22.26 -13.16
N ALA A 499 26.00 22.14 -12.33
CA ALA A 499 27.07 21.16 -12.51
C ALA A 499 26.53 19.74 -12.66
N TRP A 500 25.62 19.33 -11.76
CA TRP A 500 25.04 17.98 -11.78
C TRP A 500 24.31 17.66 -13.11
N VAL A 501 23.77 18.65 -13.80
CA VAL A 501 23.14 18.45 -15.13
C VAL A 501 24.19 18.15 -16.18
N ARG A 502 25.31 18.91 -16.17
CA ARG A 502 26.42 18.69 -17.11
C ARG A 502 27.04 17.31 -16.91
N ASP A 503 27.24 16.94 -15.64
CA ASP A 503 27.91 15.70 -15.25
C ASP A 503 27.07 14.43 -15.56
N ASN A 504 25.75 14.59 -15.68
CA ASN A 504 24.79 13.48 -15.91
C ASN A 504 24.00 13.63 -17.23
N LEU A 505 24.44 14.43 -18.17
CA LEU A 505 23.65 14.81 -19.37
C LEU A 505 23.18 13.59 -20.17
N GLU A 506 24.04 12.60 -20.39
CA GLU A 506 23.70 11.39 -21.15
C GLU A 506 22.56 10.61 -20.49
N SER A 507 22.60 10.43 -19.17
CA SER A 507 21.53 9.78 -18.43
C SER A 507 20.22 10.58 -18.45
N LEU A 508 20.32 11.92 -18.35
CA LEU A 508 19.17 12.82 -18.41
C LEU A 508 18.46 12.74 -19.76
N GLU A 509 19.20 12.66 -20.85
CA GLU A 509 18.62 12.51 -22.20
C GLU A 509 17.85 11.20 -22.38
N VAL A 510 18.36 10.10 -21.83
CA VAL A 510 17.61 8.83 -21.83
C VAL A 510 16.33 8.95 -21.01
N ILE A 511 16.37 9.62 -19.84
CA ILE A 511 15.19 9.86 -19.01
C ILE A 511 14.18 10.75 -19.74
N GLU A 512 14.62 11.82 -20.40
CA GLU A 512 13.76 12.68 -21.22
C GLU A 512 13.08 11.91 -22.35
N GLN A 513 13.83 11.07 -23.08
CA GLN A 513 13.26 10.27 -24.17
C GLN A 513 12.14 9.33 -23.66
N LYS A 514 12.28 8.76 -22.48
CA LYS A 514 11.22 7.97 -21.84
C LYS A 514 10.04 8.85 -21.42
N GLN A 515 10.31 9.95 -20.74
CA GLN A 515 9.31 10.85 -20.17
C GLN A 515 8.45 11.52 -21.26
N PHE A 516 9.05 11.88 -22.38
CA PHE A 516 8.38 12.54 -23.50
C PHE A 516 8.16 11.61 -24.70
N ASN A 517 8.01 10.31 -24.47
CA ASN A 517 7.84 9.33 -25.52
C ASN A 517 6.58 9.60 -26.38
N ARG A 518 6.60 9.11 -27.62
CA ARG A 518 5.51 9.32 -28.61
C ARG A 518 4.60 8.12 -28.78
N HIS A 519 4.59 7.20 -27.82
CA HIS A 519 3.80 5.96 -27.85
C HIS A 519 4.06 5.07 -29.08
N ARG A 520 5.28 5.09 -29.61
CA ARG A 520 5.71 4.21 -30.70
C ARG A 520 6.23 2.91 -30.12
N TRP A 521 5.56 1.81 -30.45
CA TRP A 521 5.84 0.51 -29.81
C TRP A 521 7.31 0.09 -29.87
N LEU A 522 7.93 0.09 -31.05
CA LEU A 522 9.33 -0.36 -31.19
C LEU A 522 10.31 0.59 -30.50
N GLU A 523 10.07 1.87 -30.57
CA GLU A 523 10.89 2.89 -29.91
C GLU A 523 10.76 2.77 -28.38
N ASN A 524 9.55 2.67 -27.86
CA ASN A 524 9.29 2.54 -26.43
C ASN A 524 9.79 1.20 -25.89
N LEU A 525 9.70 0.12 -26.65
CA LEU A 525 10.28 -1.17 -26.27
C LEU A 525 11.80 -1.05 -26.13
N ARG A 526 12.49 -0.41 -27.10
CA ARG A 526 13.93 -0.14 -26.99
C ARG A 526 14.25 0.72 -25.75
N LEU A 527 13.52 1.82 -25.56
CA LEU A 527 13.71 2.72 -24.41
C LEU A 527 13.46 2.01 -23.08
N ALA A 528 12.45 1.14 -23.00
CA ALA A 528 12.13 0.40 -21.78
C ALA A 528 13.31 -0.47 -21.30
N PHE A 529 14.10 -1.02 -22.22
CA PHE A 529 15.31 -1.80 -21.93
C PHE A 529 16.60 -0.95 -21.88
N THR A 530 16.51 0.36 -22.10
CA THR A 530 17.64 1.26 -21.91
C THR A 530 17.63 1.78 -20.47
N PHE A 531 18.63 1.40 -19.69
CA PHE A 531 18.74 1.80 -18.28
C PHE A 531 19.75 2.95 -18.20
N PRO A 532 19.30 4.18 -17.85
CA PRO A 532 20.23 5.29 -17.61
C PRO A 532 21.04 4.99 -16.35
N ALA A 533 22.27 5.48 -16.32
CA ALA A 533 23.04 5.49 -15.09
C ALA A 533 22.30 6.29 -14.00
N ARG A 534 22.57 6.00 -12.73
CA ARG A 534 22.00 6.79 -11.63
C ARG A 534 22.53 8.21 -11.70
N ILE A 535 21.68 9.16 -11.42
CA ILE A 535 22.03 10.57 -11.36
C ILE A 535 22.83 10.83 -10.07
N GLU A 536 24.03 11.36 -10.21
CA GLU A 536 24.85 11.76 -9.07
C GLU A 536 24.51 13.23 -8.71
N PRO A 537 24.07 13.52 -7.47
CA PRO A 537 23.81 14.89 -7.03
C PRO A 537 25.14 15.62 -6.88
N GLY A 538 25.18 16.86 -7.36
CA GLY A 538 26.36 17.70 -7.14
C GLY A 538 26.52 18.10 -5.66
N PRO A 539 27.70 18.65 -5.27
CA PRO A 539 28.02 19.02 -3.88
C PRO A 539 26.99 19.93 -3.20
N SER A 540 26.28 20.75 -3.98
CA SER A 540 25.24 21.65 -3.50
C SER A 540 23.95 20.93 -3.08
N ALA A 541 23.66 19.78 -3.63
CA ALA A 541 22.45 19.00 -3.32
C ALA A 541 22.59 18.15 -2.04
N ALA A 542 23.80 17.97 -1.55
CA ALA A 542 24.09 17.19 -0.35
C ALA A 542 23.90 17.93 0.98
N ARG A 543 23.45 19.19 0.95
CA ARG A 543 23.23 19.97 2.19
C ARG A 543 22.00 19.46 2.93
N PRO A 544 22.06 19.26 4.27
CA PRO A 544 20.89 18.93 5.06
C PRO A 544 19.84 20.03 4.90
N VAL A 545 18.60 19.62 4.65
CA VAL A 545 17.45 20.52 4.58
C VAL A 545 17.35 21.27 5.90
N ARG A 546 17.60 22.59 5.89
CA ARG A 546 17.09 23.46 6.96
C ARG A 546 15.57 23.27 6.97
N GLN A 547 15.04 23.01 8.14
CA GLN A 547 13.60 22.84 8.36
C GLN A 547 12.85 23.98 7.66
N GLU A 548 11.91 23.62 6.75
CA GLU A 548 10.97 24.62 6.26
C GLU A 548 10.26 25.25 7.46
N PRO A 549 10.09 26.56 7.50
CA PRO A 549 9.37 27.21 8.58
C PRO A 549 7.97 26.61 8.66
N THR A 550 7.56 26.30 9.88
CA THR A 550 6.23 25.84 10.23
C THR A 550 5.19 26.69 9.51
N LEU A 551 4.32 26.03 8.73
CA LEU A 551 3.13 26.65 8.14
C LEU A 551 2.13 26.99 9.27
N ASP A 552 2.47 27.98 10.10
CA ASP A 552 1.53 28.68 10.97
C ASP A 552 1.05 29.90 10.17
N GLY A 553 -0.22 29.87 9.79
CA GLY A 553 -0.91 31.05 9.26
C GLY A 553 -1.48 30.89 7.85
N GLY A 554 -2.78 30.66 7.78
CA GLY A 554 -3.64 30.84 6.61
C GLY A 554 -4.52 29.64 6.28
#